data_41ec5df162af1c722d4cb6b54df6859d
#
_entry.id   41ec5df162af1c722d4cb6b54df6859d
#
_cell.length_a   1.000
_cell.length_b   1.000
_cell.length_c   1.000
_cell.angle_alpha   90.00
_cell.angle_beta   90.00
_cell.angle_gamma   90.00
#
_symmetry.space_group_name_H-M   'P 1'
#
loop_
_entity.id
_entity.type
_entity.pdbx_description
1 polymer ?
#
loop_
_entity_poly.entity_id
_entity_poly.type
_entity_poly.pdbx_seq_one_letter_code
_entity_poly.pdbx_strand_id
1 'polypeptide(L)'
;MGATHTRLGEALELIDMPLPPATEYTAQDYWNLPEGTRAELIGGELYSIAPPSRTHQAIVTNLAKKIGVFIDANGGPCEVYVAPLAVNLNADDSTYVEPDVMVICDPSKLNDRGCNGAPDLVVEVVSPSSRRMDYATKTSLYISAGVREYWVVDPEKAMTTVFLFEQKDFAPVIYPFAIPVPVGIYDEKLQVSMAQLVKQG
;
A
#
# COMPACT_ATOMS: atom_id res chain seq x y z
N MET A 1 -48.60 39.46 -25.83
CA MET A 1 -48.28 38.03 -25.98
C MET A 1 -46.91 37.96 -26.67
N GLY A 2 -45.91 37.68 -25.92
CA GLY A 2 -44.55 37.54 -26.37
C GLY A 2 -43.76 36.78 -25.30
N ALA A 3 -43.70 35.47 -25.41
CA ALA A 3 -42.98 34.64 -24.50
C ALA A 3 -41.93 33.82 -25.26
N THR A 4 -40.72 33.82 -24.68
CA THR A 4 -39.79 32.71 -24.67
C THR A 4 -39.04 32.33 -25.98
N HIS A 5 -37.89 32.97 -26.13
CA HIS A 5 -36.81 32.40 -26.94
C HIS A 5 -35.39 32.62 -26.32
N THR A 6 -35.29 32.64 -24.97
CA THR A 6 -34.02 32.97 -24.31
C THR A 6 -33.47 31.83 -23.43
N ARG A 7 -33.87 30.57 -23.62
CA ARG A 7 -33.38 29.45 -22.76
C ARG A 7 -32.65 28.31 -23.48
N LEU A 8 -32.56 28.34 -24.81
CA LEU A 8 -31.83 27.29 -25.57
C LEU A 8 -30.39 27.69 -25.91
N GLY A 9 -30.12 29.01 -25.97
CA GLY A 9 -28.76 29.49 -26.26
C GLY A 9 -27.79 29.32 -25.10
N GLU A 10 -28.25 29.59 -23.87
CA GLU A 10 -27.39 29.45 -22.64
C GLU A 10 -27.08 28.01 -22.27
N ALA A 11 -27.92 27.05 -22.67
CA ALA A 11 -27.67 25.64 -22.40
C ALA A 11 -26.64 25.00 -23.36
N LEU A 12 -26.42 25.59 -24.53
CA LEU A 12 -25.46 25.11 -25.53
C LEU A 12 -24.06 25.66 -25.29
N GLU A 13 -23.89 26.81 -24.63
CA GLU A 13 -22.56 27.34 -24.29
C GLU A 13 -21.90 26.60 -23.09
N LEU A 14 -22.67 25.85 -22.26
CA LEU A 14 -22.14 25.05 -21.18
C LEU A 14 -21.58 23.69 -21.63
N ILE A 15 -21.82 23.28 -22.86
CA ILE A 15 -21.38 21.96 -23.40
C ILE A 15 -19.95 22.01 -23.97
N ASP A 16 -19.42 23.19 -24.22
CA ASP A 16 -18.10 23.39 -24.85
C ASP A 16 -17.05 24.05 -23.95
N MET A 17 -17.33 24.13 -22.66
CA MET A 17 -16.27 24.47 -21.70
C MET A 17 -15.39 23.25 -21.53
N PRO A 18 -14.08 23.36 -21.81
CA PRO A 18 -13.14 22.29 -21.48
C PRO A 18 -13.28 22.03 -19.99
N LEU A 19 -13.47 20.75 -19.62
CA LEU A 19 -13.38 20.36 -18.22
C LEU A 19 -12.09 20.96 -17.63
N PRO A 20 -12.14 21.59 -16.45
CA PRO A 20 -10.91 22.04 -15.82
C PRO A 20 -9.93 20.86 -15.79
N PRO A 21 -8.65 21.06 -16.10
CA PRO A 21 -7.67 19.99 -15.99
C PRO A 21 -7.83 19.36 -14.62
N ALA A 22 -7.89 18.03 -14.57
CA ALA A 22 -7.91 17.31 -13.31
C ALA A 22 -6.75 17.88 -12.47
N THR A 23 -7.06 18.43 -11.29
CA THR A 23 -6.04 19.02 -10.42
C THR A 23 -5.21 17.86 -9.92
N GLU A 24 -4.01 17.68 -10.47
CA GLU A 24 -3.07 16.69 -9.97
C GLU A 24 -2.61 17.17 -8.58
N TYR A 25 -2.83 16.33 -7.58
CA TYR A 25 -2.33 16.56 -6.24
C TYR A 25 -0.82 16.34 -6.18
N THR A 26 -0.18 17.15 -5.37
CA THR A 26 1.28 17.13 -5.15
C THR A 26 1.63 16.57 -3.77
N ALA A 27 2.92 16.31 -3.54
CA ALA A 27 3.43 16.01 -2.21
C ALA A 27 3.04 17.07 -1.17
N GLN A 28 3.02 18.36 -1.56
CA GLN A 28 2.62 19.43 -0.65
C GLN A 28 1.14 19.31 -0.26
N ASP A 29 0.26 18.92 -1.19
CA ASP A 29 -1.15 18.70 -0.89
C ASP A 29 -1.33 17.50 0.04
N TYR A 30 -0.57 16.41 -0.16
CA TYR A 30 -0.55 15.25 0.72
C TYR A 30 -0.14 15.65 2.15
N TRP A 31 0.93 16.41 2.33
CA TRP A 31 1.40 16.85 3.65
C TRP A 31 0.52 17.93 4.29
N ASN A 32 -0.32 18.61 3.52
CA ASN A 32 -1.26 19.62 4.00
C ASN A 32 -2.66 19.04 4.29
N LEU A 33 -2.83 17.72 4.19
CA LEU A 33 -4.11 17.09 4.57
C LEU A 33 -4.47 17.44 6.03
N PRO A 34 -5.75 17.65 6.32
CA PRO A 34 -6.20 17.93 7.69
C PRO A 34 -5.74 16.82 8.66
N GLU A 35 -5.39 17.23 9.89
CA GLU A 35 -5.01 16.28 10.94
C GLU A 35 -6.05 15.17 11.10
N GLY A 36 -5.59 13.92 11.18
CA GLY A 36 -6.43 12.74 11.26
C GLY A 36 -6.96 12.22 9.90
N THR A 37 -6.67 12.92 8.80
CA THR A 37 -6.96 12.42 7.45
C THR A 37 -5.83 11.51 7.00
N ARG A 38 -6.18 10.30 6.53
CA ARG A 38 -5.23 9.36 5.94
C ARG A 38 -5.53 9.17 4.46
N ALA A 39 -4.52 9.28 3.62
CA ALA A 39 -4.64 9.05 2.19
C ALA A 39 -3.29 8.57 1.61
N GLU A 40 -3.34 7.99 0.43
CA GLU A 40 -2.18 7.74 -0.41
C GLU A 40 -2.20 8.67 -1.61
N LEU A 41 -1.05 9.14 -2.05
CA LEU A 41 -0.89 9.92 -3.28
C LEU A 41 -0.30 9.02 -4.35
N ILE A 42 -1.07 8.72 -5.38
CA ILE A 42 -0.67 7.82 -6.46
C ILE A 42 -1.06 8.44 -7.80
N GLY A 43 -0.09 8.72 -8.67
CA GLY A 43 -0.34 9.26 -9.99
C GLY A 43 -1.08 10.61 -9.98
N GLY A 44 -0.80 11.46 -8.99
CA GLY A 44 -1.46 12.76 -8.83
C GLY A 44 -2.87 12.70 -8.23
N GLU A 45 -3.32 11.53 -7.77
CA GLU A 45 -4.63 11.34 -7.13
C GLU A 45 -4.49 10.98 -5.65
N LEU A 46 -5.37 11.52 -4.79
CA LEU A 46 -5.44 11.18 -3.38
C LEU A 46 -6.50 10.11 -3.13
N TYR A 47 -6.05 8.98 -2.61
CA TYR A 47 -6.88 7.82 -2.25
C TYR A 47 -7.08 7.77 -0.74
N SER A 48 -8.29 8.07 -0.26
CA SER A 48 -8.61 8.03 1.17
C SER A 48 -8.55 6.62 1.73
N ILE A 49 -7.92 6.47 2.91
CA ILE A 49 -7.79 5.21 3.62
C ILE A 49 -8.91 5.12 4.68
N ALA A 50 -9.76 4.10 4.57
CA ALA A 50 -10.82 3.83 5.53
C ALA A 50 -10.26 3.13 6.80
N PRO A 51 -10.91 3.28 7.97
CA PRO A 51 -10.55 2.52 9.16
C PRO A 51 -10.61 1.01 8.90
N PRO A 52 -9.57 0.26 9.29
CA PRO A 52 -9.51 -1.18 9.05
C PRO A 52 -10.43 -1.98 9.98
N SER A 53 -10.77 -3.22 9.56
CA SER A 53 -11.50 -4.16 10.42
C SER A 53 -10.60 -4.71 11.53
N ARG A 54 -11.23 -5.29 12.59
CA ARG A 54 -10.50 -5.98 13.65
C ARG A 54 -9.62 -7.13 13.11
N THR A 55 -10.13 -7.90 12.17
CA THR A 55 -9.37 -8.99 11.54
C THR A 55 -8.14 -8.48 10.80
N HIS A 56 -8.28 -7.40 10.05
CA HIS A 56 -7.19 -6.73 9.37
C HIS A 56 -6.11 -6.31 10.39
N GLN A 57 -6.49 -5.59 11.44
CA GLN A 57 -5.55 -5.14 12.47
C GLN A 57 -4.89 -6.28 13.24
N ALA A 58 -5.61 -7.38 13.49
CA ALA A 58 -5.03 -8.56 14.12
C ALA A 58 -3.91 -9.17 13.26
N ILE A 59 -4.12 -9.28 11.94
CA ILE A 59 -3.12 -9.77 11.00
C ILE A 59 -1.89 -8.84 11.00
N VAL A 60 -2.10 -7.53 10.81
CA VAL A 60 -1.02 -6.52 10.78
C VAL A 60 -0.18 -6.59 12.07
N THR A 61 -0.82 -6.52 13.23
CA THR A 61 -0.14 -6.53 14.52
C THR A 61 0.65 -7.81 14.76
N ASN A 62 0.05 -8.96 14.50
CA ASN A 62 0.69 -10.26 14.73
C ASN A 62 1.82 -10.52 13.74
N LEU A 63 1.67 -10.09 12.48
CA LEU A 63 2.69 -10.20 11.46
C LEU A 63 3.91 -9.33 11.80
N ALA A 64 3.70 -8.06 12.12
CA ALA A 64 4.76 -7.15 12.52
C ALA A 64 5.51 -7.67 13.76
N LYS A 65 4.78 -8.17 14.78
CA LYS A 65 5.39 -8.83 15.95
C LYS A 65 6.25 -10.04 15.54
N LYS A 66 5.76 -10.90 14.65
CA LYS A 66 6.47 -12.10 14.21
C LYS A 66 7.77 -11.75 13.49
N ILE A 67 7.72 -10.76 12.59
CA ILE A 67 8.88 -10.26 11.86
C ILE A 67 9.85 -9.57 12.83
N GLY A 68 9.37 -8.70 13.72
CA GLY A 68 10.21 -7.99 14.68
C GLY A 68 10.99 -8.94 15.59
N VAL A 69 10.31 -9.96 16.16
CA VAL A 69 10.99 -10.99 16.96
C VAL A 69 12.08 -11.72 16.17
N PHE A 70 11.86 -11.98 14.89
CA PHE A 70 12.88 -12.59 14.03
C PHE A 70 14.05 -11.65 13.80
N ILE A 71 13.81 -10.38 13.52
CA ILE A 71 14.86 -9.35 13.33
C ILE A 71 15.70 -9.24 14.60
N ASP A 72 15.07 -9.09 15.77
CA ASP A 72 15.74 -8.96 17.06
C ASP A 72 16.64 -10.18 17.35
N ALA A 73 16.17 -11.39 17.03
CA ALA A 73 16.91 -12.63 17.28
C ALA A 73 18.11 -12.86 16.33
N ASN A 74 18.07 -12.33 15.12
CA ASN A 74 19.08 -12.53 14.10
C ASN A 74 20.03 -11.34 13.92
N GLY A 75 19.65 -10.17 14.45
CA GLY A 75 20.41 -8.93 14.27
C GLY A 75 20.34 -8.40 12.83
N GLY A 76 21.14 -7.37 12.56
CA GLY A 76 21.19 -6.71 11.25
C GLY A 76 20.52 -5.34 11.27
N PRO A 77 20.50 -4.64 10.14
CA PRO A 77 19.99 -3.27 10.05
C PRO A 77 18.50 -3.16 9.76
N CYS A 78 17.80 -4.30 9.54
CA CYS A 78 16.39 -4.27 9.15
C CYS A 78 15.50 -3.85 10.33
N GLU A 79 14.48 -3.06 10.00
CA GLU A 79 13.43 -2.64 10.92
C GLU A 79 12.06 -2.94 10.34
N VAL A 80 11.08 -3.28 11.18
CA VAL A 80 9.69 -3.51 10.75
C VAL A 80 8.81 -2.37 11.21
N TYR A 81 8.01 -1.85 10.29
CA TYR A 81 7.05 -0.77 10.55
C TYR A 81 5.64 -1.17 10.09
N VAL A 82 4.66 -0.47 10.64
CA VAL A 82 3.24 -0.60 10.28
C VAL A 82 2.63 0.75 9.97
N ALA A 83 1.57 0.76 9.19
CA ALA A 83 0.80 1.98 8.94
C ALA A 83 0.24 2.58 10.27
N PRO A 84 0.17 3.94 10.40
CA PRO A 84 0.51 4.91 9.36
C PRO A 84 2.00 5.28 9.40
N LEU A 85 2.73 4.95 8.38
CA LEU A 85 4.08 5.46 8.12
C LEU A 85 4.16 5.77 6.64
N ALA A 86 4.39 7.04 6.29
CA ALA A 86 4.45 7.45 4.90
C ALA A 86 5.71 6.89 4.22
N VAL A 87 5.54 6.36 3.01
CA VAL A 87 6.63 5.92 2.14
C VAL A 87 6.62 6.76 0.87
N ASN A 88 7.62 7.64 0.70
CA ASN A 88 7.92 8.29 -0.57
C ASN A 88 8.58 7.25 -1.48
N LEU A 89 7.75 6.51 -2.21
CA LEU A 89 8.12 5.23 -2.80
C LEU A 89 9.29 5.30 -3.78
N ASN A 90 9.33 6.38 -4.58
CA ASN A 90 10.38 6.59 -5.59
C ASN A 90 11.48 7.55 -5.12
N ALA A 91 11.39 8.10 -3.90
CA ALA A 91 12.25 9.16 -3.39
C ALA A 91 12.24 10.44 -4.28
N ASP A 92 11.14 10.71 -4.98
CA ASP A 92 10.98 11.80 -5.95
C ASP A 92 9.74 12.69 -5.68
N ASP A 93 9.09 12.49 -4.53
CA ASP A 93 7.89 13.20 -4.10
C ASP A 93 6.65 13.01 -5.02
N SER A 94 6.64 11.99 -5.88
CA SER A 94 5.53 11.71 -6.79
C SER A 94 4.50 10.73 -6.24
N THR A 95 4.93 9.83 -5.35
CA THR A 95 4.10 8.74 -4.84
C THR A 95 4.34 8.53 -3.35
N TYR A 96 3.27 8.71 -2.57
CA TYR A 96 3.25 8.43 -1.13
C TYR A 96 2.24 7.34 -0.84
N VAL A 97 2.71 6.24 -0.25
CA VAL A 97 1.88 5.10 0.18
C VAL A 97 2.06 4.84 1.66
N GLU A 98 1.09 4.17 2.29
CA GLU A 98 1.12 3.75 3.69
C GLU A 98 0.90 2.24 3.80
N PRO A 99 1.90 1.41 3.48
CA PRO A 99 1.75 -0.05 3.52
C PRO A 99 1.37 -0.56 4.90
N ASP A 100 0.51 -1.56 4.96
CA ASP A 100 0.05 -2.14 6.23
C ASP A 100 1.18 -2.67 7.10
N VAL A 101 2.14 -3.40 6.51
CA VAL A 101 3.40 -3.81 7.14
C VAL A 101 4.54 -3.66 6.14
N MET A 102 5.67 -3.16 6.58
CA MET A 102 6.87 -3.03 5.75
C MET A 102 8.13 -3.38 6.52
N VAL A 103 9.14 -3.88 5.82
CA VAL A 103 10.50 -4.06 6.34
C VAL A 103 11.45 -3.19 5.54
N ILE A 104 12.30 -2.45 6.24
CA ILE A 104 13.30 -1.55 5.68
C ILE A 104 14.65 -1.99 6.21
N CYS A 105 15.57 -2.41 5.34
CA CYS A 105 16.91 -2.90 5.71
C CYS A 105 18.02 -1.88 5.47
N ASP A 106 17.69 -0.74 4.87
CA ASP A 106 18.60 0.40 4.73
C ASP A 106 18.14 1.57 5.62
N PRO A 107 18.74 1.76 6.81
CA PRO A 107 18.35 2.83 7.72
C PRO A 107 18.51 4.25 7.14
N SER A 108 19.31 4.42 6.10
CA SER A 108 19.49 5.72 5.45
C SER A 108 18.23 6.22 4.75
N LYS A 109 17.27 5.34 4.47
CA LYS A 109 15.95 5.67 3.92
C LYS A 109 15.00 6.24 4.97
N LEU A 110 15.28 6.09 6.25
CA LEU A 110 14.40 6.48 7.35
C LEU A 110 14.67 7.90 7.83
N ASN A 111 13.59 8.66 8.06
CA ASN A 111 13.62 9.97 8.71
C ASN A 111 12.31 10.19 9.49
N ASP A 112 12.17 11.32 10.18
CA ASP A 112 11.00 11.64 11.01
C ASP A 112 9.67 11.71 10.23
N ARG A 113 9.71 11.85 8.90
CA ARG A 113 8.53 11.86 8.04
C ARG A 113 8.14 10.49 7.52
N GLY A 114 9.03 9.50 7.62
CA GLY A 114 8.79 8.15 7.14
C GLY A 114 9.95 7.55 6.37
N CYS A 115 9.66 6.74 5.35
CA CYS A 115 10.63 6.09 4.49
C CYS A 115 10.78 6.84 3.15
N ASN A 116 12.00 7.12 2.74
CA ASN A 116 12.32 7.76 1.47
C ASN A 116 12.99 6.74 0.53
N GLY A 117 12.20 6.14 -0.31
CA GLY A 117 12.57 5.03 -1.20
C GLY A 117 11.81 3.73 -0.88
N ALA A 118 11.95 2.74 -1.75
CA ALA A 118 11.24 1.47 -1.63
C ALA A 118 11.67 0.66 -0.39
N PRO A 119 10.73 0.14 0.43
CA PRO A 119 11.00 -0.88 1.42
C PRO A 119 11.50 -2.19 0.79
N ASP A 120 12.15 -3.05 1.59
CA ASP A 120 12.59 -4.38 1.13
C ASP A 120 11.42 -5.37 1.03
N LEU A 121 10.52 -5.37 2.02
CA LEU A 121 9.26 -6.13 2.02
C LEU A 121 8.10 -5.18 2.25
N VAL A 122 7.04 -5.38 1.47
CA VAL A 122 5.74 -4.73 1.67
C VAL A 122 4.67 -5.79 1.81
N VAL A 123 3.76 -5.61 2.76
CA VAL A 123 2.57 -6.45 2.94
C VAL A 123 1.33 -5.56 2.98
N GLU A 124 0.36 -5.89 2.16
CA GLU A 124 -0.98 -5.29 2.17
C GLU A 124 -2.02 -6.33 2.58
N VAL A 125 -2.85 -5.99 3.55
CA VAL A 125 -3.96 -6.84 3.99
C VAL A 125 -5.24 -6.34 3.33
N VAL A 126 -5.75 -7.10 2.39
CA VAL A 126 -6.85 -6.69 1.51
C VAL A 126 -8.14 -6.49 2.28
N SER A 127 -8.79 -5.37 2.00
CA SER A 127 -10.20 -5.11 2.31
C SER A 127 -11.07 -5.25 1.05
N PRO A 128 -12.39 -5.37 1.16
CA PRO A 128 -13.27 -5.36 -0.02
C PRO A 128 -13.08 -4.13 -0.92
N SER A 129 -12.80 -2.96 -0.33
CA SER A 129 -12.62 -1.71 -1.06
C SER A 129 -11.22 -1.54 -1.67
N SER A 130 -10.17 -2.09 -1.06
CA SER A 130 -8.78 -1.95 -1.54
C SER A 130 -8.35 -3.02 -2.55
N ARG A 131 -9.09 -4.12 -2.67
CA ARG A 131 -8.70 -5.31 -3.43
C ARG A 131 -8.13 -5.02 -4.82
N ARG A 132 -8.82 -4.20 -5.64
CA ARG A 132 -8.35 -3.88 -6.98
C ARG A 132 -7.04 -3.09 -6.96
N MET A 133 -6.92 -2.16 -6.00
CA MET A 133 -5.72 -1.35 -5.83
C MET A 133 -4.52 -2.23 -5.47
N ASP A 134 -4.67 -3.10 -4.46
CA ASP A 134 -3.58 -3.95 -3.95
C ASP A 134 -3.12 -4.99 -4.96
N TYR A 135 -4.07 -5.66 -5.66
CA TYR A 135 -3.72 -6.69 -6.65
C TYR A 135 -3.23 -6.16 -8.00
N ALA A 136 -3.52 -4.92 -8.37
CA ALA A 136 -3.16 -4.39 -9.68
C ALA A 136 -2.25 -3.17 -9.59
N THR A 137 -2.77 -2.03 -9.12
CA THR A 137 -2.04 -0.76 -9.13
C THR A 137 -0.81 -0.82 -8.25
N LYS A 138 -0.94 -1.25 -6.98
CA LYS A 138 0.18 -1.33 -6.04
C LYS A 138 1.21 -2.38 -6.44
N THR A 139 0.81 -3.52 -7.04
CA THR A 139 1.77 -4.49 -7.57
C THR A 139 2.70 -3.84 -8.60
N SER A 140 2.14 -3.08 -9.55
CA SER A 140 2.94 -2.38 -10.57
C SER A 140 3.82 -1.28 -9.96
N LEU A 141 3.31 -0.55 -8.97
CA LEU A 141 4.07 0.49 -8.27
C LEU A 141 5.26 -0.10 -7.51
N TYR A 142 5.04 -1.13 -6.71
CA TYR A 142 6.07 -1.73 -5.87
C TYR A 142 7.19 -2.39 -6.70
N ILE A 143 6.85 -3.10 -7.79
CA ILE A 143 7.88 -3.64 -8.68
C ILE A 143 8.69 -2.52 -9.35
N SER A 144 8.03 -1.46 -9.84
CA SER A 144 8.71 -0.36 -10.51
C SER A 144 9.63 0.43 -9.59
N ALA A 145 9.26 0.54 -8.32
CA ALA A 145 10.05 1.25 -7.30
C ALA A 145 11.23 0.43 -6.76
N GLY A 146 11.29 -0.89 -7.02
CA GLY A 146 12.37 -1.76 -6.55
C GLY A 146 12.11 -2.39 -5.17
N VAL A 147 10.86 -2.54 -4.75
CA VAL A 147 10.50 -3.44 -3.64
C VAL A 147 10.97 -4.85 -4.00
N ARG A 148 11.59 -5.57 -3.06
CA ARG A 148 12.16 -6.90 -3.31
C ARG A 148 11.11 -8.00 -3.19
N GLU A 149 10.23 -7.85 -2.20
CA GLU A 149 9.16 -8.81 -1.90
C GLU A 149 7.85 -8.09 -1.58
N TYR A 150 6.74 -8.57 -2.17
CA TYR A 150 5.41 -8.01 -1.94
C TYR A 150 4.39 -9.10 -1.63
N TRP A 151 3.62 -8.93 -0.57
CA TRP A 151 2.54 -9.84 -0.18
C TRP A 151 1.19 -9.16 -0.25
N VAL A 152 0.24 -9.85 -0.85
CA VAL A 152 -1.18 -9.51 -0.80
C VAL A 152 -1.90 -10.56 0.05
N VAL A 153 -2.26 -10.19 1.27
CA VAL A 153 -2.94 -11.06 2.23
C VAL A 153 -4.44 -10.84 2.13
N ASP A 154 -5.19 -11.85 1.70
CA ASP A 154 -6.64 -11.79 1.52
C ASP A 154 -7.35 -12.66 2.59
N PRO A 155 -7.86 -12.04 3.68
CA PRO A 155 -8.53 -12.78 4.75
C PRO A 155 -9.84 -13.44 4.33
N GLU A 156 -10.57 -12.86 3.37
CA GLU A 156 -11.82 -13.44 2.88
C GLU A 156 -11.60 -14.72 2.08
N LYS A 157 -10.52 -14.75 1.28
CA LYS A 157 -10.16 -15.94 0.51
C LYS A 157 -9.26 -16.89 1.28
N ALA A 158 -8.79 -16.50 2.47
CA ALA A 158 -7.82 -17.24 3.28
C ALA A 158 -6.55 -17.60 2.46
N MET A 159 -6.01 -16.63 1.73
CA MET A 159 -4.84 -16.78 0.85
C MET A 159 -3.88 -15.62 1.00
N THR A 160 -2.58 -15.90 0.78
CA THR A 160 -1.52 -14.90 0.62
C THR A 160 -0.91 -15.09 -0.76
N THR A 161 -0.89 -14.03 -1.56
CA THR A 161 -0.17 -13.99 -2.84
C THR A 161 1.17 -13.32 -2.60
N VAL A 162 2.25 -14.00 -2.94
CA VAL A 162 3.63 -13.53 -2.75
C VAL A 162 4.27 -13.26 -4.10
N PHE A 163 4.86 -12.08 -4.24
CA PHE A 163 5.66 -11.68 -5.39
C PHE A 163 7.11 -11.49 -4.93
N LEU A 164 8.04 -12.22 -5.53
CA LEU A 164 9.49 -12.09 -5.31
C LEU A 164 10.08 -11.39 -6.53
N PHE A 165 10.16 -10.06 -6.50
CA PHE A 165 10.51 -9.24 -7.66
C PHE A 165 11.98 -9.33 -8.08
N GLU A 166 12.87 -9.81 -7.22
CA GLU A 166 14.27 -10.04 -7.56
C GLU A 166 14.46 -11.26 -8.48
N GLN A 167 13.46 -12.13 -8.60
CA GLN A 167 13.53 -13.31 -9.46
C GLN A 167 13.25 -12.91 -10.91
N LYS A 168 14.05 -13.42 -11.84
CA LYS A 168 14.01 -13.09 -13.27
C LYS A 168 12.64 -13.39 -13.93
N ASP A 169 11.99 -14.45 -13.46
CA ASP A 169 10.67 -14.89 -13.92
C ASP A 169 9.70 -14.92 -12.73
N PHE A 170 9.45 -13.75 -12.12
CA PHE A 170 8.61 -13.65 -10.93
C PHE A 170 7.14 -13.96 -11.27
N ALA A 171 6.77 -15.22 -11.18
CA ALA A 171 5.36 -15.60 -11.13
C ALA A 171 4.89 -15.51 -9.67
N PRO A 172 3.70 -14.92 -9.40
CA PRO A 172 3.18 -14.91 -8.04
C PRO A 172 2.92 -16.31 -7.53
N VAL A 173 3.31 -16.57 -6.28
CA VAL A 173 3.02 -17.83 -5.59
C VAL A 173 1.87 -17.61 -4.61
N ILE A 174 0.85 -18.47 -4.65
CA ILE A 174 -0.32 -18.37 -3.79
C ILE A 174 -0.22 -19.41 -2.67
N TYR A 175 -0.26 -18.94 -1.42
CA TYR A 175 -0.24 -19.75 -0.22
C TYR A 175 -1.61 -19.70 0.46
N PRO A 176 -2.36 -20.82 0.55
CA PRO A 176 -3.48 -20.91 1.48
C PRO A 176 -3.02 -20.66 2.91
N PHE A 177 -3.85 -20.07 3.77
CA PHE A 177 -3.48 -19.76 5.15
C PHE A 177 -3.02 -20.98 5.98
N ALA A 178 -3.41 -22.19 5.57
CA ALA A 178 -2.96 -23.44 6.18
C ALA A 178 -1.48 -23.75 5.93
N ILE A 179 -0.87 -23.14 4.93
CA ILE A 179 0.53 -23.36 4.54
C ILE A 179 1.35 -22.16 5.02
N PRO A 180 2.46 -22.38 5.76
CA PRO A 180 3.36 -21.30 6.12
C PRO A 180 3.94 -20.60 4.90
N VAL A 181 4.02 -19.28 4.95
CA VAL A 181 4.59 -18.45 3.90
C VAL A 181 6.07 -18.20 4.23
N PRO A 182 7.01 -18.59 3.36
CA PRO A 182 8.42 -18.26 3.53
C PRO A 182 8.66 -16.79 3.23
N VAL A 183 9.49 -16.12 4.04
CA VAL A 183 9.90 -14.73 3.81
C VAL A 183 11.17 -14.73 2.98
N GLY A 184 11.07 -14.33 1.71
CA GLY A 184 12.15 -14.42 0.72
C GLY A 184 13.34 -13.51 1.04
N ILE A 185 13.09 -12.26 1.51
CA ILE A 185 14.17 -11.33 1.89
C ILE A 185 15.08 -11.85 3.01
N TYR A 186 14.66 -12.91 3.71
CA TYR A 186 15.42 -13.60 4.77
C TYR A 186 15.88 -15.00 4.36
N ASP A 187 16.02 -15.28 3.06
CA ASP A 187 16.42 -16.60 2.53
C ASP A 187 15.53 -17.73 3.08
N GLU A 188 14.22 -17.46 3.23
CA GLU A 188 13.21 -18.40 3.76
C GLU A 188 13.45 -18.88 5.21
N LYS A 189 14.39 -18.27 5.94
CA LYS A 189 14.68 -18.62 7.35
C LYS A 189 13.53 -18.28 8.28
N LEU A 190 12.70 -17.28 7.90
CA LEU A 190 11.46 -16.95 8.58
C LEU A 190 10.28 -17.58 7.83
N GLN A 191 9.44 -18.32 8.57
CA GLN A 191 8.19 -18.89 8.08
C GLN A 191 7.02 -18.28 8.84
N VAL A 192 6.00 -17.80 8.12
CA VAL A 192 4.82 -17.14 8.69
C VAL A 192 3.57 -17.98 8.47
N SER A 193 2.98 -18.48 9.56
CA SER A 193 1.69 -19.19 9.52
C SER A 193 0.53 -18.21 9.65
N MET A 194 -0.09 -17.85 8.54
CA MET A 194 -1.22 -16.91 8.51
C MET A 194 -2.41 -17.40 9.33
N ALA A 195 -2.67 -18.73 9.36
CA ALA A 195 -3.72 -19.32 10.18
C ALA A 195 -3.54 -19.05 11.70
N GLN A 196 -2.30 -18.91 12.17
CA GLN A 196 -2.03 -18.56 13.57
C GLN A 196 -2.26 -17.07 13.83
N LEU A 197 -1.96 -16.19 12.86
CA LEU A 197 -2.14 -14.74 13.01
C LEU A 197 -3.61 -14.34 13.11
N VAL A 198 -4.49 -15.01 12.36
CA VAL A 198 -5.94 -14.77 12.38
C VAL A 198 -6.60 -15.28 13.66
N LYS A 199 -6.15 -16.42 14.21
CA LYS A 199 -6.77 -17.05 15.39
C LYS A 199 -6.51 -16.30 16.71
N GLN A 200 -5.58 -15.38 16.77
CA GLN A 200 -5.24 -14.61 17.97
C GLN A 200 -6.13 -13.36 18.14
N GLY A 201 -7.14 -13.20 17.30
CA GLY A 201 -8.08 -12.08 17.29
C GLY A 201 -9.46 -12.40 17.88
#